data_1c79c2f0e3fcca8b53f135dc9e465082
#
_entry.id   1c79c2f0e3fcca8b53f135dc9e465082
#
_cell.length_a   1.000
_cell.length_b   1.000
_cell.length_c   1.000
_cell.angle_alpha   90.00
_cell.angle_beta   90.00
_cell.angle_gamma   90.00
#
_symmetry.space_group_name_H-M   'P 1'
#
loop_
_entity.id
_entity.type
_entity.pdbx_description
1 polymer ?
#
loop_
_entity_poly.entity_id
_entity_poly.type
_entity_poly.pdbx_seq_one_letter_code
_entity_poly.pdbx_strand_id
1 'polypeptide(L)'
;MLILNLGAGKQKPIIQDQTKEKPYFLINLDTAYYSTPEPGIIESLVMKWDRKESYISFCNEDAFTFMERTKLIFDRVCIYRLLEHISMDKVLYFIYLLSTITAKGDLIDVIVPNYEKLANMILKEDVNDKGFEAHNILLTTELLNDPSCPHASIWTSARAEYFFELEKRFKINQWATDFEFDGRNIYLRFLAERI
;
A
#
# COMPACT_ATOMS: atom_id res chain seq x y z
N MET A 1 -11.97 -14.29 -3.48
CA MET A 1 -10.70 -13.68 -3.04
C MET A 1 -11.01 -12.53 -2.10
N LEU A 2 -10.38 -12.48 -0.93
CA LEU A 2 -10.54 -11.38 0.03
C LEU A 2 -9.34 -10.43 -0.11
N ILE A 3 -9.62 -9.15 -0.37
CA ILE A 3 -8.60 -8.13 -0.65
C ILE A 3 -8.74 -7.00 0.36
N LEU A 4 -7.63 -6.59 0.94
CA LEU A 4 -7.50 -5.40 1.77
C LEU A 4 -6.70 -4.33 1.01
N ASN A 5 -7.22 -3.10 0.94
CA ASN A 5 -6.51 -1.96 0.38
C ASN A 5 -6.28 -0.93 1.49
N LEU A 6 -5.04 -0.81 1.93
CA LEU A 6 -4.61 0.08 3.00
C LEU A 6 -4.20 1.43 2.43
N GLY A 7 -4.65 2.53 3.05
CA GLY A 7 -4.39 3.88 2.57
C GLY A 7 -5.07 4.17 1.24
N ALA A 8 -6.31 3.66 1.08
CA ALA A 8 -7.03 3.67 -0.20
C ALA A 8 -7.24 5.09 -0.77
N GLY A 9 -7.30 6.13 0.06
CA GLY A 9 -7.57 7.48 -0.37
C GLY A 9 -8.85 7.56 -1.20
N LYS A 10 -8.86 8.45 -2.18
CA LYS A 10 -9.91 8.51 -3.22
C LYS A 10 -9.66 7.57 -4.39
N GLN A 11 -8.55 6.86 -4.39
CA GLN A 11 -8.11 6.06 -5.52
C GLN A 11 -8.78 4.68 -5.51
N LYS A 12 -9.29 4.26 -6.66
CA LYS A 12 -9.71 2.89 -6.86
C LYS A 12 -8.46 2.00 -6.92
N PRO A 13 -8.41 0.89 -6.19
CA PRO A 13 -7.27 -0.01 -6.27
C PRO A 13 -7.09 -0.50 -7.71
N ILE A 14 -5.81 -0.63 -8.12
CA ILE A 14 -5.46 -1.25 -9.38
C ILE A 14 -5.66 -2.76 -9.24
N ILE A 15 -6.92 -3.17 -9.23
CA ILE A 15 -7.26 -4.60 -9.26
C ILE A 15 -7.33 -5.01 -10.75
N GLN A 16 -6.37 -4.58 -11.57
CA GLN A 16 -6.58 -4.67 -13.01
C GLN A 16 -6.36 -6.08 -13.52
N ASP A 17 -5.72 -6.98 -13.36
CA ASP A 17 -5.55 -8.10 -14.30
C ASP A 17 -5.77 -9.54 -13.80
N GLN A 18 -5.88 -9.79 -12.50
CA GLN A 18 -6.04 -11.16 -12.01
C GLN A 18 -7.43 -11.50 -11.46
N THR A 19 -8.31 -10.51 -11.34
CA THR A 19 -9.63 -10.68 -10.70
C THR A 19 -10.78 -10.80 -11.67
N LYS A 20 -10.54 -10.67 -12.97
CA LYS A 20 -11.63 -10.75 -13.99
C LYS A 20 -12.38 -12.10 -14.00
N GLU A 21 -11.78 -13.14 -13.44
CA GLU A 21 -12.32 -14.49 -13.49
C GLU A 21 -12.92 -15.00 -12.17
N LYS A 22 -12.68 -14.33 -11.04
CA LYS A 22 -13.16 -14.79 -9.73
C LYS A 22 -13.78 -13.66 -8.94
N PRO A 23 -14.93 -13.88 -8.29
CA PRO A 23 -15.52 -12.89 -7.38
C PRO A 23 -14.56 -12.53 -6.26
N TYR A 24 -14.54 -11.26 -5.89
CA TYR A 24 -13.71 -10.74 -4.81
C TYR A 24 -14.51 -9.89 -3.82
N PHE A 25 -14.06 -9.86 -2.57
CA PHE A 25 -14.50 -8.90 -1.58
C PHE A 25 -13.34 -7.95 -1.32
N LEU A 26 -13.53 -6.66 -1.62
CA LEU A 26 -12.54 -5.62 -1.41
C LEU A 26 -12.93 -4.76 -0.23
N ILE A 27 -12.01 -4.61 0.71
CA ILE A 27 -12.12 -3.66 1.82
C ILE A 27 -11.16 -2.51 1.56
N ASN A 28 -11.69 -1.30 1.35
CA ASN A 28 -10.90 -0.08 1.30
C ASN A 28 -10.83 0.54 2.69
N LEU A 29 -9.65 0.65 3.23
CA LEU A 29 -9.40 1.20 4.56
C LEU A 29 -8.65 2.52 4.45
N ASP A 30 -9.23 3.59 5.03
CA ASP A 30 -8.61 4.91 5.09
C ASP A 30 -9.26 5.76 6.18
N THR A 31 -8.48 6.54 6.91
CA THR A 31 -8.98 7.42 7.98
C THR A 31 -9.53 8.75 7.47
N ALA A 32 -9.14 9.16 6.26
CA ALA A 32 -9.41 10.53 5.79
C ALA A 32 -10.69 10.67 4.96
N TYR A 33 -11.17 9.58 4.35
CA TYR A 33 -12.11 9.69 3.24
C TYR A 33 -13.46 8.99 3.41
N TYR A 34 -13.63 8.18 4.44
CA TYR A 34 -14.86 7.39 4.58
C TYR A 34 -15.60 7.70 5.87
N SER A 35 -16.92 7.83 5.77
CA SER A 35 -17.80 7.83 6.94
C SER A 35 -17.90 6.40 7.47
N THR A 36 -17.74 6.25 8.76
CA THR A 36 -17.61 4.99 9.47
C THR A 36 -18.78 4.02 9.29
N PRO A 37 -18.53 2.77 8.89
CA PRO A 37 -19.25 1.66 9.50
C PRO A 37 -18.72 1.42 10.93
N GLU A 38 -19.58 1.01 11.84
CA GLU A 38 -19.16 0.61 13.18
C GLU A 38 -18.12 -0.52 13.15
N PRO A 39 -17.12 -0.53 14.06
CA PRO A 39 -16.16 -1.62 14.17
C PRO A 39 -16.86 -2.98 14.23
N GLY A 40 -16.42 -3.96 13.43
CA GLY A 40 -17.00 -5.30 13.38
C GLY A 40 -18.08 -5.53 12.31
N ILE A 41 -18.61 -4.48 11.69
CA ILE A 41 -19.54 -4.65 10.56
C ILE A 41 -18.86 -5.31 9.39
N ILE A 42 -17.61 -4.95 9.11
CA ILE A 42 -16.82 -5.48 7.97
C ILE A 42 -16.67 -7.00 8.08
N GLU A 43 -16.29 -7.52 9.24
CA GLU A 43 -16.16 -8.96 9.47
C GLU A 43 -17.51 -9.68 9.27
N SER A 44 -18.60 -9.06 9.73
CA SER A 44 -19.94 -9.61 9.54
C SER A 44 -20.36 -9.64 8.06
N LEU A 45 -20.00 -8.62 7.28
CA LEU A 45 -20.27 -8.58 5.83
C LEU A 45 -19.45 -9.63 5.09
N VAL A 46 -18.18 -9.80 5.43
CA VAL A 46 -17.32 -10.83 4.84
C VAL A 46 -17.85 -12.23 5.14
N MET A 47 -18.30 -12.49 6.38
CA MET A 47 -18.88 -13.78 6.74
C MET A 47 -20.20 -14.10 6.02
N LYS A 48 -20.96 -13.07 5.63
CA LYS A 48 -22.21 -13.23 4.89
C LYS A 48 -22.01 -13.28 3.37
N TRP A 49 -20.81 -13.00 2.88
CA TRP A 49 -20.52 -12.97 1.47
C TRP A 49 -20.55 -14.39 0.87
N ASP A 50 -21.45 -14.61 -0.09
CA ASP A 50 -21.70 -15.92 -0.71
C ASP A 50 -20.70 -16.28 -1.83
N ARG A 51 -19.73 -15.39 -2.11
CA ARG A 51 -18.67 -15.55 -3.13
C ARG A 51 -19.16 -15.69 -4.58
N LYS A 52 -20.40 -15.29 -4.88
CA LYS A 52 -20.93 -15.33 -6.24
C LYS A 52 -20.66 -14.05 -7.01
N GLU A 53 -20.71 -12.93 -6.33
CA GLU A 53 -20.50 -11.61 -6.92
C GLU A 53 -19.39 -10.86 -6.20
N SER A 54 -18.75 -9.89 -6.91
CA SER A 54 -17.77 -9.02 -6.30
C SER A 54 -18.45 -7.97 -5.42
N TYR A 55 -17.85 -7.70 -4.28
CA TYR A 55 -18.34 -6.72 -3.31
C TYR A 55 -17.23 -5.75 -2.92
N ILE A 56 -17.58 -4.47 -2.74
CA ILE A 56 -16.64 -3.43 -2.30
C ILE A 56 -17.20 -2.78 -1.03
N SER A 57 -16.40 -2.75 -0.01
CA SER A 57 -16.70 -2.08 1.26
C SER A 57 -15.67 -1.01 1.59
N PHE A 58 -16.04 -0.08 2.43
CA PHE A 58 -15.20 1.02 2.88
C PHE A 58 -15.18 1.02 4.41
N CYS A 59 -14.01 1.28 4.99
CA CYS A 59 -13.81 1.32 6.42
C CYS A 59 -12.97 2.55 6.79
N ASN A 60 -13.47 3.36 7.71
CA ASN A 60 -12.71 4.47 8.27
C ASN A 60 -12.05 4.01 9.56
N GLU A 61 -10.85 3.50 9.45
CA GLU A 61 -10.07 3.03 10.59
C GLU A 61 -8.59 3.15 10.29
N ASP A 62 -7.79 3.36 11.32
CA ASP A 62 -6.34 3.31 11.22
C ASP A 62 -5.85 1.91 10.87
N ALA A 63 -4.85 1.82 9.98
CA ALA A 63 -4.36 0.55 9.45
C ALA A 63 -3.78 -0.36 10.54
N PHE A 64 -3.06 0.18 11.53
CA PHE A 64 -2.51 -0.61 12.63
C PHE A 64 -3.64 -1.15 13.50
N THR A 65 -4.56 -0.29 13.91
CA THR A 65 -5.71 -0.67 14.73
C THR A 65 -6.55 -1.75 14.07
N PHE A 66 -6.82 -1.61 12.76
CA PHE A 66 -7.55 -2.62 12.00
C PHE A 66 -6.82 -3.96 11.98
N MET A 67 -5.51 -3.97 11.63
CA MET A 67 -4.72 -5.19 11.53
C MET A 67 -4.53 -5.88 12.88
N GLU A 68 -4.44 -5.13 13.99
CA GLU A 68 -4.31 -5.69 15.34
C GLU A 68 -5.56 -6.44 15.80
N ARG A 69 -6.75 -5.96 15.42
CA ARG A 69 -8.02 -6.53 15.92
C ARG A 69 -8.67 -7.53 14.99
N THR A 70 -8.45 -7.41 13.67
CA THR A 70 -9.13 -8.26 12.69
C THR A 70 -8.71 -9.73 12.81
N LYS A 71 -9.68 -10.63 12.59
CA LYS A 71 -9.45 -12.09 12.48
C LYS A 71 -9.50 -12.56 11.02
N LEU A 72 -9.69 -11.64 10.08
CA LEU A 72 -9.74 -11.96 8.68
C LEU A 72 -8.33 -12.26 8.16
N ILE A 73 -8.25 -13.24 7.27
CA ILE A 73 -7.04 -13.55 6.48
C ILE A 73 -7.30 -13.14 5.05
N PHE A 74 -6.40 -12.35 4.51
CA PHE A 74 -6.54 -11.75 3.18
C PHE A 74 -5.66 -12.46 2.16
N ASP A 75 -6.24 -12.87 1.05
CA ASP A 75 -5.51 -13.43 -0.10
C ASP A 75 -4.57 -12.40 -0.75
N ARG A 76 -4.91 -11.11 -0.60
CA ARG A 76 -4.08 -10.01 -1.08
C ARG A 76 -4.24 -8.75 -0.23
N VAL A 77 -3.12 -8.09 0.07
CA VAL A 77 -3.10 -6.76 0.70
C VAL A 77 -2.44 -5.78 -0.26
N CYS A 78 -3.14 -4.71 -0.61
CA CYS A 78 -2.64 -3.61 -1.43
C CYS A 78 -2.23 -2.45 -0.53
N ILE A 79 -1.02 -1.93 -0.72
CA ILE A 79 -0.44 -0.84 0.07
C ILE A 79 0.06 0.20 -0.93
N TYR A 80 -0.81 1.14 -1.31
CA TYR A 80 -0.50 2.11 -2.33
C TYR A 80 -0.34 3.49 -1.70
N ARG A 81 0.88 4.02 -1.75
CA ARG A 81 1.22 5.33 -1.19
C ARG A 81 0.88 5.46 0.29
N LEU A 82 1.17 4.46 1.08
CA LEU A 82 1.00 4.45 2.53
C LEU A 82 2.33 4.25 3.28
N LEU A 83 3.21 3.37 2.77
CA LEU A 83 4.44 3.03 3.51
C LEU A 83 5.37 4.24 3.72
N GLU A 84 5.39 5.19 2.80
CA GLU A 84 6.17 6.42 2.92
C GLU A 84 5.72 7.30 4.09
N HIS A 85 4.48 7.16 4.54
CA HIS A 85 3.93 7.88 5.70
C HIS A 85 4.15 7.16 7.03
N ILE A 86 4.65 5.93 7.01
CA ILE A 86 4.98 5.15 8.20
C ILE A 86 6.42 5.47 8.62
N SER A 87 6.61 5.90 9.86
CA SER A 87 7.94 6.16 10.40
C SER A 87 8.76 4.87 10.49
N MET A 88 10.08 4.98 10.26
CA MET A 88 10.98 3.82 10.14
C MET A 88 11.00 2.91 11.37
N ASP A 89 10.80 3.47 12.56
CA ASP A 89 10.70 2.70 13.81
C ASP A 89 9.45 1.82 13.88
N LYS A 90 8.41 2.13 13.12
CA LYS A 90 7.15 1.37 13.07
C LYS A 90 7.07 0.40 11.89
N VAL A 91 7.95 0.51 10.90
CA VAL A 91 7.90 -0.32 9.67
C VAL A 91 7.96 -1.80 9.98
N LEU A 92 8.85 -2.25 10.84
CA LEU A 92 8.96 -3.67 11.19
C LEU A 92 7.68 -4.18 11.87
N TYR A 93 7.08 -3.37 12.74
CA TYR A 93 5.82 -3.74 13.38
C TYR A 93 4.68 -3.81 12.36
N PHE A 94 4.64 -2.86 11.42
CA PHE A 94 3.66 -2.90 10.32
C PHE A 94 3.79 -4.17 9.49
N ILE A 95 5.01 -4.55 9.09
CA ILE A 95 5.28 -5.79 8.34
C ILE A 95 4.92 -7.04 9.18
N TYR A 96 5.18 -7.01 10.48
CA TYR A 96 4.73 -8.06 11.38
C TYR A 96 3.19 -8.20 11.33
N LEU A 97 2.44 -7.10 11.46
CA LEU A 97 0.98 -7.13 11.40
C LEU A 97 0.46 -7.65 10.04
N LEU A 98 1.10 -7.27 8.93
CA LEU A 98 0.78 -7.84 7.61
C LEU A 98 0.88 -9.37 7.63
N SER A 99 1.88 -9.91 8.32
CA SER A 99 2.06 -11.37 8.44
C SER A 99 1.00 -12.06 9.30
N THR A 100 0.29 -11.33 10.16
CA THR A 100 -0.78 -11.89 10.99
C THR A 100 -2.12 -11.96 10.27
N ILE A 101 -2.28 -11.16 9.22
CA ILE A 101 -3.52 -11.07 8.43
C ILE A 101 -3.38 -11.74 7.04
N THR A 102 -2.27 -12.41 6.77
CA THR A 102 -2.02 -13.16 5.53
C THR A 102 -1.55 -14.57 5.83
N ALA A 103 -1.90 -15.53 4.98
CA ALA A 103 -1.43 -16.90 5.02
C ALA A 103 -0.27 -17.12 4.04
N LYS A 104 0.39 -18.25 4.15
CA LYS A 104 1.45 -18.66 3.21
C LYS A 104 0.92 -18.69 1.76
N GLY A 105 1.64 -18.02 0.87
CA GLY A 105 1.29 -17.88 -0.55
C GLY A 105 0.46 -16.63 -0.87
N ASP A 106 -0.05 -15.91 0.15
CA ASP A 106 -0.78 -14.67 -0.07
C ASP A 106 0.15 -13.51 -0.46
N LEU A 107 -0.41 -12.52 -1.14
CA LEU A 107 0.36 -11.46 -1.78
C LEU A 107 0.20 -10.11 -1.08
N ILE A 108 1.32 -9.41 -0.95
CA ILE A 108 1.37 -7.99 -0.60
C ILE A 108 1.81 -7.23 -1.85
N ASP A 109 0.96 -6.32 -2.33
CA ASP A 109 1.21 -5.47 -3.50
C ASP A 109 1.48 -4.04 -3.03
N VAL A 110 2.70 -3.57 -3.21
CA VAL A 110 3.17 -2.30 -2.68
C VAL A 110 3.50 -1.33 -3.80
N ILE A 111 3.04 -0.08 -3.67
CA ILE A 111 3.44 1.05 -4.52
C ILE A 111 3.90 2.18 -3.60
N VAL A 112 5.14 2.63 -3.81
CA VAL A 112 5.77 3.74 -3.07
C VAL A 112 6.52 4.65 -4.03
N PRO A 113 6.79 5.93 -3.69
CA PRO A 113 7.71 6.75 -4.45
C PRO A 113 9.08 6.09 -4.57
N ASN A 114 9.63 6.06 -5.79
CA ASN A 114 10.97 5.53 -6.06
C ASN A 114 12.02 6.62 -5.79
N TYR A 115 12.55 6.65 -4.58
CA TYR A 115 13.50 7.68 -4.17
C TYR A 115 14.86 7.60 -4.87
N GLU A 116 15.28 6.43 -5.36
CA GLU A 116 16.48 6.30 -6.20
C GLU A 116 16.28 7.06 -7.52
N LYS A 117 15.12 6.87 -8.15
CA LYS A 117 14.77 7.57 -9.39
C LYS A 117 14.62 9.07 -9.17
N LEU A 118 13.92 9.46 -8.11
CA LEU A 118 13.74 10.88 -7.77
C LEU A 118 15.07 11.58 -7.51
N ALA A 119 15.99 10.96 -6.76
CA ALA A 119 17.33 11.49 -6.54
C ALA A 119 18.13 11.62 -7.84
N ASN A 120 18.08 10.62 -8.71
CA ASN A 120 18.75 10.65 -10.01
C ASN A 120 18.20 11.75 -10.93
N MET A 121 16.89 12.03 -10.89
CA MET A 121 16.29 13.13 -11.66
C MET A 121 16.81 14.48 -11.19
N ILE A 122 16.94 14.68 -9.87
CA ILE A 122 17.49 15.92 -9.30
C ILE A 122 18.97 16.07 -9.64
N LEU A 123 19.77 15.00 -9.47
CA LEU A 123 21.22 15.05 -9.71
C LEU A 123 21.57 15.30 -11.20
N LYS A 124 20.68 14.94 -12.12
CA LYS A 124 20.87 15.21 -13.56
C LYS A 124 20.47 16.63 -13.97
N GLU A 125 20.16 17.50 -13.00
CA GLU A 125 19.68 18.85 -13.29
C GLU A 125 18.56 18.87 -14.32
N ASP A 126 17.64 17.91 -14.21
CA ASP A 126 16.49 17.79 -15.10
C ASP A 126 15.56 18.97 -14.78
N VAL A 127 15.91 20.15 -15.29
CA VAL A 127 15.21 21.44 -15.08
C VAL A 127 13.90 21.56 -15.83
N ASN A 128 13.44 20.47 -16.46
CA ASN A 128 12.10 20.40 -17.02
C ASN A 128 11.04 20.20 -15.91
N ASP A 129 9.78 20.33 -16.28
CA ASP A 129 8.64 20.18 -15.35
C ASP A 129 8.71 18.90 -14.51
N LYS A 130 9.34 17.83 -15.04
CA LYS A 130 9.51 16.55 -14.33
C LYS A 130 10.58 16.61 -13.23
N GLY A 131 11.68 17.33 -13.47
CA GLY A 131 12.72 17.55 -12.46
C GLY A 131 12.21 18.42 -11.30
N PHE A 132 11.41 19.42 -11.60
CA PHE A 132 10.74 20.24 -10.59
C PHE A 132 9.73 19.42 -9.77
N GLU A 133 9.00 18.51 -10.41
CA GLU A 133 8.06 17.61 -9.75
C GLU A 133 8.80 16.62 -8.83
N ALA A 134 9.94 16.06 -9.28
CA ALA A 134 10.77 15.19 -8.46
C ALA A 134 11.32 15.91 -7.21
N HIS A 135 11.80 17.14 -7.39
CA HIS A 135 12.26 17.99 -6.30
C HIS A 135 11.13 18.26 -5.28
N ASN A 136 9.95 18.54 -5.77
CA ASN A 136 8.77 18.75 -4.95
C ASN A 136 8.38 17.51 -4.13
N ILE A 137 8.42 16.33 -4.73
CA ILE A 137 8.10 15.07 -4.03
C ILE A 137 9.16 14.74 -2.98
N LEU A 138 10.46 15.00 -3.25
CA LEU A 138 11.52 14.75 -2.28
C LEU A 138 11.55 15.73 -1.12
N LEU A 139 11.31 16.99 -1.39
CA LEU A 139 11.66 18.04 -0.41
C LEU A 139 10.49 18.70 0.28
N THR A 140 9.28 18.75 -0.29
CA THR A 140 8.39 19.74 0.32
C THR A 140 6.92 19.71 -0.01
N THR A 141 6.46 19.28 -1.17
CA THR A 141 5.11 19.68 -1.58
C THR A 141 4.01 18.93 -0.85
N GLU A 142 4.25 17.72 -0.44
CA GLU A 142 3.30 17.08 0.48
C GLU A 142 3.44 17.68 1.89
N LEU A 143 4.66 18.09 2.30
CA LEU A 143 4.89 18.86 3.53
C LEU A 143 4.28 20.28 3.47
N LEU A 144 4.28 20.94 2.32
CA LEU A 144 3.74 22.30 2.18
C LEU A 144 2.24 22.31 1.88
N ASN A 145 1.72 21.32 1.17
CA ASN A 145 0.30 21.25 0.80
C ASN A 145 -0.55 20.47 1.80
N ASP A 146 0.06 19.51 2.52
CA ASP A 146 -0.59 18.81 3.63
C ASP A 146 0.44 18.50 4.72
N PRO A 147 0.71 19.45 5.62
CA PRO A 147 1.63 19.24 6.74
C PRO A 147 1.15 18.16 7.72
N SER A 148 -0.09 17.70 7.61
CA SER A 148 -0.64 16.64 8.46
C SER A 148 -0.23 15.23 8.02
N CYS A 149 0.34 15.08 6.81
CA CYS A 149 0.71 13.78 6.25
C CYS A 149 2.10 13.80 5.57
N PRO A 150 3.18 14.12 6.31
CA PRO A 150 4.52 14.15 5.75
C PRO A 150 5.02 12.75 5.40
N HIS A 151 5.90 12.64 4.38
CA HIS A 151 6.67 11.42 4.17
C HIS A 151 7.62 11.19 5.35
N ALA A 152 7.36 10.15 6.12
CA ALA A 152 8.13 9.79 7.31
C ALA A 152 9.24 8.77 6.99
N SER A 153 9.22 8.16 5.81
CA SER A 153 10.22 7.18 5.39
C SER A 153 10.52 7.25 3.88
N ILE A 154 11.76 6.92 3.55
CA ILE A 154 12.29 6.88 2.19
C ILE A 154 12.38 5.43 1.74
N TRP A 155 11.84 5.12 0.56
CA TRP A 155 11.84 3.77 0.01
C TRP A 155 12.69 3.65 -1.24
N THR A 156 13.56 2.65 -1.24
CA THR A 156 14.38 2.18 -2.37
C THR A 156 14.17 0.68 -2.52
N SER A 157 14.58 0.10 -3.64
CA SER A 157 14.53 -1.35 -3.84
C SER A 157 15.30 -2.11 -2.75
N ALA A 158 16.53 -1.69 -2.45
CA ALA A 158 17.35 -2.30 -1.40
C ALA A 158 16.72 -2.21 0.00
N ARG A 159 16.04 -1.11 0.29
CA ARG A 159 15.36 -0.93 1.57
C ARG A 159 14.11 -1.80 1.67
N ALA A 160 13.35 -1.93 0.59
CA ALA A 160 12.19 -2.81 0.54
C ALA A 160 12.60 -4.28 0.76
N GLU A 161 13.65 -4.75 0.07
CA GLU A 161 14.22 -6.08 0.30
C GLU A 161 14.62 -6.27 1.77
N TYR A 162 15.41 -5.33 2.31
CA TYR A 162 15.87 -5.41 3.68
C TYR A 162 14.73 -5.60 4.68
N PHE A 163 13.68 -4.77 4.61
CA PHE A 163 12.60 -4.81 5.61
C PHE A 163 11.64 -5.99 5.40
N PHE A 164 11.27 -6.30 4.17
CA PHE A 164 10.33 -7.39 3.90
C PHE A 164 10.94 -8.77 4.08
N GLU A 165 12.24 -8.93 3.85
CA GLU A 165 12.92 -10.22 3.95
C GLU A 165 13.67 -10.42 5.28
N LEU A 166 13.85 -9.36 6.11
CA LEU A 166 14.61 -9.39 7.35
C LEU A 166 14.16 -10.50 8.30
N GLU A 167 12.85 -10.64 8.50
CA GLU A 167 12.29 -11.66 9.41
C GLU A 167 11.90 -12.95 8.69
N LYS A 168 12.25 -13.11 7.42
CA LYS A 168 11.89 -14.26 6.59
C LYS A 168 10.39 -14.57 6.60
N ARG A 169 9.57 -13.53 6.69
CA ARG A 169 8.11 -13.64 6.66
C ARG A 169 7.55 -13.48 5.25
N PHE A 170 8.24 -12.65 4.46
CA PHE A 170 7.89 -12.35 3.09
C PHE A 170 9.10 -12.53 2.19
N LYS A 171 8.84 -12.80 0.91
CA LYS A 171 9.83 -12.81 -0.16
C LYS A 171 9.33 -11.94 -1.30
N ILE A 172 10.15 -11.01 -1.76
CA ILE A 172 9.80 -10.18 -2.91
C ILE A 172 10.07 -10.98 -4.19
N ASN A 173 9.01 -11.23 -4.95
CA ASN A 173 9.06 -12.06 -6.16
C ASN A 173 9.05 -11.27 -7.45
N GLN A 174 8.55 -10.03 -7.43
CA GLN A 174 8.42 -9.19 -8.63
C GLN A 174 8.71 -7.73 -8.31
N TRP A 175 9.36 -7.06 -9.28
CA TRP A 175 9.71 -5.65 -9.24
C TRP A 175 9.25 -4.94 -10.50
N ALA A 176 8.82 -3.69 -10.34
CA ALA A 176 8.65 -2.72 -11.41
C ALA A 176 9.22 -1.38 -10.93
N THR A 177 10.47 -1.08 -11.32
CA THR A 177 11.20 0.11 -10.89
C THR A 177 10.81 1.38 -11.63
N ASP A 178 10.14 1.24 -12.78
CA ASP A 178 9.64 2.32 -13.63
C ASP A 178 8.11 2.21 -13.76
N PHE A 179 7.44 2.11 -12.63
CA PHE A 179 6.00 1.94 -12.59
C PHE A 179 5.29 3.29 -12.74
N GLU A 180 4.41 3.37 -13.74
CA GLU A 180 3.51 4.50 -13.89
C GLU A 180 2.28 4.30 -13.02
N PHE A 181 2.06 5.24 -12.12
CA PHE A 181 0.89 5.29 -11.26
C PHE A 181 0.38 6.72 -11.19
N ASP A 182 -0.92 6.90 -11.34
CA ASP A 182 -1.56 8.20 -11.28
C ASP A 182 -1.00 9.21 -12.32
N GLY A 183 -0.66 8.72 -13.52
CA GLY A 183 -0.08 9.52 -14.61
C GLY A 183 1.39 9.87 -14.42
N ARG A 184 2.08 9.33 -13.40
CA ARG A 184 3.47 9.62 -13.06
C ARG A 184 4.31 8.35 -13.08
N ASN A 185 5.43 8.38 -13.78
CA ASN A 185 6.38 7.28 -13.83
C ASN A 185 7.53 7.50 -12.83
N ILE A 186 7.21 7.59 -11.55
CA ILE A 186 8.15 7.85 -10.46
C ILE A 186 7.98 6.89 -9.29
N TYR A 187 7.28 5.79 -9.50
CA TYR A 187 6.97 4.84 -8.45
C TYR A 187 7.77 3.55 -8.59
N LEU A 188 8.02 2.95 -7.44
CA LEU A 188 8.48 1.60 -7.28
C LEU A 188 7.28 0.74 -6.91
N ARG A 189 7.04 -0.33 -7.67
CA ARG A 189 6.06 -1.36 -7.30
C ARG A 189 6.76 -2.68 -7.07
N PHE A 190 6.37 -3.39 -6.05
CA PHE A 190 6.81 -4.76 -5.83
C PHE A 190 5.69 -5.65 -5.29
N LEU A 191 5.80 -6.94 -5.58
CA LEU A 191 4.94 -7.98 -5.02
C LEU A 191 5.77 -8.83 -4.06
N ALA A 192 5.36 -8.88 -2.80
CA ALA A 192 5.93 -9.75 -1.78
C ALA A 192 4.94 -10.88 -1.46
N GLU A 193 5.44 -12.11 -1.39
CA GLU A 193 4.67 -13.30 -1.04
C GLU A 193 4.95 -13.70 0.40
N ARG A 194 3.93 -14.10 1.11
CA ARG A 194 4.03 -14.67 2.47
C ARG A 194 4.63 -16.07 2.40
N ILE A 195 5.77 -16.31 3.05
CA ILE A 195 6.51 -17.59 3.04
C ILE A 195 6.34 -18.39 4.33
#